data_dbd723d89cf17ddc5b6c515b49b998a4
#
_entry.id   dbd723d89cf17ddc5b6c515b49b998a4
#
_cell.length_a   1.000
_cell.length_b   1.000
_cell.length_c   1.000
_cell.angle_alpha   90.00
_cell.angle_beta   90.00
_cell.angle_gamma   90.00
#
_symmetry.space_group_name_H-M   'P 1'
#
loop_
_entity.id
_entity.type
_entity.pdbx_description
1 polymer ?
#
loop_
_entity_poly.entity_id
_entity_poly.type
_entity_poly.pdbx_seq_one_letter_code
_entity_poly.pdbx_strand_id
1 'polypeptide(L)'
;LARQTLTVLAEYQGQVDDDWREEAPGKILHELRFGEMSRTGEVPHTPYYGTVDATPLWLMLYADYYAWKGDRPLLDQLWPNALAAMAWIDRNREKTGYVTYDCKSAGGLQNQGWKDSGDCIVDAKGHIAAGPIALAEVQGYVYAAKVRLSHLARLQDRPDLGDRWQAEAAILKANFERDFWLADQGYCALALDGQGQPVDSITSNPGHCLGLGIFSPEKARSVAERLQAPDMFSGWGIRTLSRNSPAYNPMGYHVGSVWPHDNGLIAAGLRSLGYTDQALEIAQGIFDMTSVQPYQCPPELFCGFERTPTNRPVRYPVACSPQAWATGTVFQLLQIMVNLVPDVPNNCLRIVQPTLPESVSYLSLRNFKVGHTLLDLEFERSQEATACRVMRKRGNLRVVIEA
;
A
#
# COMPACT_ATOMS: atom_id res chain seq x y z
N LEU A 1 11.53 13.72 -3.78
CA LEU A 1 10.56 12.83 -4.46
C LEU A 1 9.16 13.03 -3.87
N ALA A 2 8.83 12.59 -2.62
CA ALA A 2 7.46 12.61 -2.05
C ALA A 2 6.79 14.01 -2.15
N ARG A 3 7.51 15.11 -1.80
CA ARG A 3 6.99 16.47 -1.97
C ARG A 3 6.54 16.75 -3.41
N GLN A 4 7.38 16.42 -4.38
CA GLN A 4 7.08 16.65 -5.80
C GLN A 4 5.91 15.79 -6.27
N THR A 5 5.85 14.51 -5.86
CA THR A 5 4.73 13.62 -6.16
C THR A 5 3.42 14.20 -5.64
N LEU A 6 3.38 14.63 -4.37
CA LEU A 6 2.19 15.26 -3.78
C LEU A 6 1.76 16.51 -4.54
N THR A 7 2.72 17.38 -4.91
CA THR A 7 2.42 18.63 -5.63
C THR A 7 1.91 18.36 -7.03
N VAL A 8 2.59 17.50 -7.80
CA VAL A 8 2.19 17.20 -9.19
C VAL A 8 0.82 16.51 -9.23
N LEU A 9 0.58 15.53 -8.36
CA LEU A 9 -0.72 14.86 -8.32
C LEU A 9 -1.86 15.82 -7.92
N ALA A 10 -1.57 16.79 -7.04
CA ALA A 10 -2.54 17.84 -6.67
C ALA A 10 -2.84 18.79 -7.84
N GLU A 11 -1.86 19.11 -8.69
CA GLU A 11 -2.04 19.93 -9.90
C GLU A 11 -2.99 19.27 -10.91
N TYR A 12 -2.96 17.94 -10.98
CA TYR A 12 -3.82 17.14 -11.84
C TYR A 12 -5.08 16.60 -11.15
N GLN A 13 -5.40 17.07 -9.93
CA GLN A 13 -6.61 16.63 -9.22
C GLN A 13 -7.87 16.95 -10.03
N GLY A 14 -8.78 15.98 -10.17
CA GLY A 14 -10.00 16.08 -10.97
C GLY A 14 -10.86 17.25 -10.55
N GLN A 15 -11.43 17.95 -11.55
CA GLN A 15 -12.23 19.16 -11.36
C GLN A 15 -13.66 19.00 -11.87
N VAL A 16 -13.88 18.11 -12.82
CA VAL A 16 -15.17 17.92 -13.52
C VAL A 16 -15.55 16.44 -13.53
N ASP A 17 -16.81 16.16 -13.82
CA ASP A 17 -17.26 14.80 -14.13
C ASP A 17 -17.07 14.56 -15.63
N ASP A 18 -16.23 13.56 -15.98
CA ASP A 18 -15.93 13.16 -17.36
C ASP A 18 -15.82 11.63 -17.42
N ASP A 19 -16.84 10.98 -17.95
CA ASP A 19 -16.89 9.52 -18.02
C ASP A 19 -15.84 8.92 -18.95
N TRP A 20 -15.36 9.67 -19.98
CA TRP A 20 -14.30 9.19 -20.86
C TRP A 20 -12.97 9.04 -20.15
N ARG A 21 -12.62 10.00 -19.31
CA ARG A 21 -11.39 9.98 -18.50
C ARG A 21 -11.59 9.40 -17.10
N GLU A 22 -12.82 9.00 -16.76
CA GLU A 22 -13.20 8.56 -15.38
C GLU A 22 -12.92 9.65 -14.33
N GLU A 23 -12.90 10.92 -14.75
CA GLU A 23 -12.63 12.05 -13.88
C GLU A 23 -13.85 12.37 -13.02
N ALA A 24 -13.59 12.76 -11.77
CA ALA A 24 -14.58 13.32 -10.88
C ALA A 24 -13.94 14.38 -9.97
N PRO A 25 -14.67 15.43 -9.54
CA PRO A 25 -14.10 16.48 -8.69
C PRO A 25 -13.47 15.92 -7.42
N GLY A 26 -12.20 16.25 -7.19
CA GLY A 26 -11.41 15.80 -6.03
C GLY A 26 -10.68 14.47 -6.19
N LYS A 27 -10.92 13.72 -7.25
CA LYS A 27 -10.27 12.44 -7.52
C LYS A 27 -8.81 12.64 -7.93
N ILE A 28 -7.90 11.78 -7.46
CA ILE A 28 -6.49 11.76 -7.91
C ILE A 28 -6.38 10.86 -9.14
N LEU A 29 -5.56 11.28 -10.11
CA LEU A 29 -5.38 10.54 -11.36
C LEU A 29 -4.70 9.18 -11.15
N HIS A 30 -4.97 8.25 -12.07
CA HIS A 30 -4.30 6.96 -12.19
C HIS A 30 -2.99 7.10 -12.97
N GLU A 31 -3.08 7.62 -14.19
CA GLU A 31 -1.93 7.77 -15.06
C GLU A 31 -2.04 8.97 -16.01
N LEU A 32 -0.90 9.36 -16.56
CA LEU A 32 -0.76 10.41 -17.55
C LEU A 32 0.16 9.93 -18.67
N ARG A 33 -0.33 9.89 -19.89
CA ARG A 33 0.44 9.52 -21.08
C ARG A 33 0.61 10.72 -22.03
N PHE A 34 1.77 10.79 -22.65
CA PHE A 34 2.13 11.84 -23.60
C PHE A 34 2.25 11.34 -25.05
N GLY A 35 1.90 10.07 -25.29
CA GLY A 35 1.95 9.44 -26.61
C GLY A 35 0.94 10.03 -27.60
N GLU A 36 1.08 9.66 -28.87
CA GLU A 36 0.23 10.15 -29.95
C GLU A 36 -1.25 9.81 -29.74
N MET A 37 -1.57 8.54 -29.44
CA MET A 37 -2.94 8.07 -29.19
C MET A 37 -3.63 8.84 -28.04
N SER A 38 -2.87 9.21 -27.01
CA SER A 38 -3.39 10.04 -25.92
C SER A 38 -3.71 11.46 -26.40
N ARG A 39 -2.80 12.07 -27.20
CA ARG A 39 -3.00 13.43 -27.71
C ARG A 39 -4.10 13.54 -28.75
N THR A 40 -4.36 12.47 -29.51
CA THR A 40 -5.45 12.40 -30.48
C THR A 40 -6.80 12.02 -29.86
N GLY A 41 -6.82 11.65 -28.59
CA GLY A 41 -8.03 11.26 -27.87
C GLY A 41 -8.53 9.84 -28.20
N GLU A 42 -7.69 9.00 -28.80
CA GLU A 42 -8.01 7.60 -29.09
C GLU A 42 -8.03 6.73 -27.82
N VAL A 43 -7.31 7.16 -26.78
CA VAL A 43 -7.29 6.54 -25.44
C VAL A 43 -7.50 7.61 -24.37
N PRO A 44 -8.12 7.28 -23.20
CA PRO A 44 -8.52 8.27 -22.20
C PRO A 44 -7.37 8.79 -21.30
N HIS A 45 -6.13 8.40 -21.55
CA HIS A 45 -5.00 8.54 -20.61
C HIS A 45 -4.29 9.92 -20.63
N THR A 46 -5.04 11.05 -20.69
CA THR A 46 -4.47 12.41 -20.78
C THR A 46 -5.16 13.48 -19.94
N PRO A 47 -5.15 13.47 -18.63
CA PRO A 47 -4.92 12.40 -17.64
C PRO A 47 -6.10 11.42 -17.57
N TYR A 48 -5.87 10.24 -16.99
CA TYR A 48 -6.88 9.21 -16.76
C TYR A 48 -7.07 8.96 -15.26
N TYR A 49 -8.33 8.83 -14.84
CA TYR A 49 -8.70 8.74 -13.41
C TYR A 49 -9.35 7.40 -13.04
N GLY A 50 -9.29 6.39 -13.88
CA GLY A 50 -9.86 5.06 -13.63
C GLY A 50 -9.13 4.30 -12.52
N THR A 51 -9.20 4.80 -11.31
CA THR A 51 -8.64 4.23 -10.10
C THR A 51 -9.44 4.68 -8.88
N VAL A 52 -9.52 3.83 -7.83
CA VAL A 52 -10.19 4.17 -6.57
C VAL A 52 -9.23 4.17 -5.37
N ASP A 53 -8.00 3.70 -5.56
CA ASP A 53 -6.96 3.64 -4.53
C ASP A 53 -6.05 4.87 -4.51
N ALA A 54 -5.78 5.51 -5.66
CA ALA A 54 -4.85 6.65 -5.73
C ALA A 54 -5.26 7.81 -4.81
N THR A 55 -6.55 8.10 -4.68
CA THR A 55 -7.04 9.20 -3.86
C THR A 55 -6.80 8.98 -2.35
N PRO A 56 -7.19 7.86 -1.72
CA PRO A 56 -6.85 7.61 -0.32
C PRO A 56 -5.35 7.40 -0.11
N LEU A 57 -4.60 6.81 -1.05
CA LEU A 57 -3.15 6.68 -0.97
C LEU A 57 -2.43 8.03 -0.99
N TRP A 58 -2.91 8.99 -1.81
CA TRP A 58 -2.38 10.35 -1.82
C TRP A 58 -2.58 11.04 -0.46
N LEU A 59 -3.75 10.88 0.16
CA LEU A 59 -4.04 11.41 1.50
C LEU A 59 -3.13 10.77 2.57
N MET A 60 -2.88 9.47 2.48
CA MET A 60 -1.95 8.76 3.37
C MET A 60 -0.53 9.30 3.20
N LEU A 61 -0.04 9.43 1.96
CA LEU A 61 1.28 9.99 1.67
C LEU A 61 1.42 11.44 2.18
N TYR A 62 0.38 12.25 2.04
CA TYR A 62 0.34 13.62 2.53
C TYR A 62 0.54 13.68 4.05
N ALA A 63 -0.14 12.82 4.81
CA ALA A 63 0.01 12.73 6.25
C ALA A 63 1.39 12.18 6.66
N ASP A 64 1.87 11.12 6.01
CA ASP A 64 3.17 10.52 6.28
C ASP A 64 4.31 11.49 5.95
N TYR A 65 4.20 12.24 4.85
CA TYR A 65 5.17 13.29 4.53
C TYR A 65 5.28 14.33 5.65
N TYR A 66 4.15 14.77 6.21
CA TYR A 66 4.15 15.70 7.32
C TYR A 66 4.79 15.09 8.58
N ALA A 67 4.52 13.85 8.90
CA ALA A 67 5.14 13.13 10.02
C ALA A 67 6.68 13.04 9.88
N TRP A 68 7.20 12.84 8.65
CA TRP A 68 8.62 12.77 8.35
C TRP A 68 9.33 14.13 8.27
N LYS A 69 8.62 15.19 7.87
CA LYS A 69 9.25 16.48 7.50
C LYS A 69 8.86 17.64 8.39
N GLY A 70 7.67 17.64 8.98
CA GLY A 70 7.12 18.80 9.69
C GLY A 70 6.95 20.02 8.77
N ASP A 71 6.77 19.80 7.45
CA ASP A 71 6.69 20.85 6.41
C ASP A 71 5.32 21.52 6.45
N ARG A 72 5.14 22.42 7.41
CA ARG A 72 3.89 23.17 7.61
C ARG A 72 3.47 23.96 6.37
N PRO A 73 4.37 24.66 5.65
CA PRO A 73 4.00 25.36 4.42
C PRO A 73 3.37 24.47 3.35
N LEU A 74 3.91 23.26 3.13
CA LEU A 74 3.31 22.31 2.17
C LEU A 74 1.99 21.75 2.70
N LEU A 75 1.91 21.49 4.00
CA LEU A 75 0.66 21.06 4.63
C LEU A 75 -0.46 22.08 4.35
N ASP A 76 -0.21 23.36 4.58
CA ASP A 76 -1.18 24.43 4.37
C ASP A 76 -1.51 24.63 2.89
N GLN A 77 -0.51 24.55 2.01
CA GLN A 77 -0.67 24.68 0.55
C GLN A 77 -1.60 23.62 -0.03
N LEU A 78 -1.45 22.36 0.39
CA LEU A 78 -2.19 21.21 -0.17
C LEU A 78 -3.47 20.87 0.62
N TRP A 79 -3.77 21.60 1.70
CA TRP A 79 -4.96 21.38 2.52
C TRP A 79 -6.28 21.45 1.71
N PRO A 80 -6.48 22.44 0.79
CA PRO A 80 -7.65 22.46 -0.06
C PRO A 80 -7.81 21.20 -0.94
N ASN A 81 -6.70 20.67 -1.46
CA ASN A 81 -6.70 19.42 -2.23
C ASN A 81 -7.08 18.23 -1.36
N ALA A 82 -6.59 18.18 -0.12
CA ALA A 82 -6.96 17.14 0.83
C ALA A 82 -8.46 17.16 1.17
N LEU A 83 -9.04 18.36 1.32
CA LEU A 83 -10.49 18.52 1.51
C LEU A 83 -11.28 18.03 0.30
N ALA A 84 -10.85 18.38 -0.92
CA ALA A 84 -11.48 17.92 -2.16
C ALA A 84 -11.40 16.39 -2.32
N ALA A 85 -10.26 15.79 -2.00
CA ALA A 85 -10.08 14.33 -2.02
C ALA A 85 -11.00 13.62 -1.00
N MET A 86 -11.10 14.15 0.22
CA MET A 86 -12.03 13.62 1.23
C MET A 86 -13.50 13.74 0.79
N ALA A 87 -13.87 14.88 0.17
CA ALA A 87 -15.20 15.08 -0.38
C ALA A 87 -15.51 14.11 -1.51
N TRP A 88 -14.54 13.75 -2.36
CA TRP A 88 -14.70 12.71 -3.36
C TRP A 88 -14.95 11.34 -2.71
N ILE A 89 -14.17 10.96 -1.70
CA ILE A 89 -14.35 9.72 -0.95
C ILE A 89 -15.78 9.66 -0.36
N ASP A 90 -16.24 10.74 0.27
CA ASP A 90 -17.55 10.79 0.89
C ASP A 90 -18.67 10.61 -0.14
N ARG A 91 -18.63 11.32 -1.28
CA ARG A 91 -19.61 11.17 -2.37
C ARG A 91 -19.63 9.76 -2.96
N ASN A 92 -18.46 9.15 -3.18
CA ASN A 92 -18.38 7.80 -3.74
C ASN A 92 -19.02 6.75 -2.81
N ARG A 93 -18.96 6.97 -1.50
CA ARG A 93 -19.50 6.07 -0.47
C ARG A 93 -21.01 6.22 -0.19
N GLU A 94 -21.65 7.27 -0.66
CA GLU A 94 -23.04 7.60 -0.28
C GLU A 94 -24.04 6.46 -0.49
N LYS A 95 -23.89 5.67 -1.56
CA LYS A 95 -24.84 4.61 -1.92
C LYS A 95 -24.61 3.30 -1.16
N THR A 96 -23.36 2.92 -0.94
CA THR A 96 -22.99 1.57 -0.45
C THR A 96 -22.35 1.60 0.93
N GLY A 97 -21.89 2.76 1.40
CA GLY A 97 -21.04 2.91 2.58
C GLY A 97 -19.54 2.63 2.30
N TYR A 98 -19.20 2.17 1.09
CA TYR A 98 -17.85 1.81 0.66
C TYR A 98 -17.43 2.60 -0.58
N VAL A 99 -16.12 2.82 -0.75
CA VAL A 99 -15.60 3.30 -2.03
C VAL A 99 -15.66 2.16 -3.03
N THR A 100 -16.35 2.41 -4.13
CA THR A 100 -16.57 1.44 -5.21
C THR A 100 -16.12 1.99 -6.55
N TYR A 101 -15.87 1.10 -7.50
CA TYR A 101 -15.71 1.47 -8.90
C TYR A 101 -16.66 0.67 -9.79
N ASP A 102 -17.01 1.30 -10.89
CA ASP A 102 -17.68 0.70 -12.04
C ASP A 102 -17.12 1.39 -13.28
N CYS A 103 -16.61 0.60 -14.25
CA CYS A 103 -15.97 1.16 -15.43
C CYS A 103 -16.99 1.91 -16.30
N LYS A 104 -16.76 3.20 -16.52
CA LYS A 104 -17.62 4.05 -17.36
C LYS A 104 -17.05 4.27 -18.75
N SER A 105 -15.72 4.33 -18.84
CA SER A 105 -15.02 4.59 -20.10
C SER A 105 -14.93 3.34 -20.96
N ALA A 106 -15.37 3.43 -22.21
CA ALA A 106 -15.22 2.33 -23.17
C ALA A 106 -13.74 1.96 -23.46
N GLY A 107 -12.83 2.91 -23.27
CA GLY A 107 -11.38 2.71 -23.40
C GLY A 107 -10.64 2.56 -22.07
N GLY A 108 -11.38 2.49 -20.96
CA GLY A 108 -10.84 2.46 -19.60
C GLY A 108 -10.55 1.06 -19.08
N LEU A 109 -9.96 1.01 -17.88
CA LEU A 109 -9.67 -0.21 -17.16
C LEU A 109 -10.95 -0.81 -16.56
N GLN A 110 -11.15 -2.11 -16.74
CA GLN A 110 -12.29 -2.83 -16.15
C GLN A 110 -12.17 -2.90 -14.63
N ASN A 111 -10.96 -3.12 -14.11
CA ASN A 111 -10.66 -3.10 -12.69
C ASN A 111 -9.84 -1.85 -12.37
N GLN A 112 -10.20 -1.15 -11.29
CA GLN A 112 -9.69 0.18 -10.94
C GLN A 112 -9.02 0.22 -9.56
N GLY A 113 -8.42 -0.89 -9.13
CA GLY A 113 -7.50 -1.00 -8.00
C GLY A 113 -6.09 -1.31 -8.50
N TRP A 114 -5.17 -1.63 -7.58
CA TRP A 114 -3.80 -1.97 -7.94
C TRP A 114 -3.69 -3.24 -8.80
N LYS A 115 -4.64 -4.18 -8.65
CA LYS A 115 -4.88 -5.27 -9.60
C LYS A 115 -5.87 -4.76 -10.64
N ASP A 116 -5.38 -4.45 -11.81
CA ASP A 116 -6.16 -3.79 -12.87
C ASP A 116 -6.46 -4.68 -14.09
N SER A 117 -5.91 -5.92 -14.13
CA SER A 117 -6.23 -6.88 -15.21
C SER A 117 -7.69 -7.36 -15.13
N GLY A 118 -8.30 -7.64 -16.30
CA GLY A 118 -9.71 -8.00 -16.40
C GLY A 118 -10.10 -9.32 -15.73
N ASP A 119 -9.12 -10.17 -15.38
CA ASP A 119 -9.30 -11.53 -14.83
C ASP A 119 -9.02 -11.64 -13.32
N CYS A 120 -8.75 -10.52 -12.63
CA CYS A 120 -8.16 -10.59 -11.28
C CYS A 120 -9.15 -10.55 -10.12
N ILE A 121 -10.41 -10.12 -10.32
CA ILE A 121 -11.43 -10.07 -9.26
C ILE A 121 -12.35 -11.27 -9.42
N VAL A 122 -11.93 -12.38 -8.82
CA VAL A 122 -12.60 -13.69 -8.94
C VAL A 122 -13.03 -14.24 -7.59
N ASP A 123 -14.13 -14.97 -7.56
CA ASP A 123 -14.62 -15.69 -6.38
C ASP A 123 -13.83 -17.01 -6.15
N ALA A 124 -14.14 -17.75 -5.08
CA ALA A 124 -13.51 -19.03 -4.77
C ALA A 124 -13.74 -20.12 -5.83
N LYS A 125 -14.72 -19.94 -6.74
CA LYS A 125 -15.00 -20.85 -7.85
C LYS A 125 -14.33 -20.42 -9.15
N GLY A 126 -13.63 -19.27 -9.16
CA GLY A 126 -12.97 -18.70 -10.33
C GLY A 126 -13.88 -17.87 -11.22
N HIS A 127 -15.09 -17.49 -10.78
CA HIS A 127 -15.97 -16.62 -11.55
C HIS A 127 -15.57 -15.15 -11.33
N ILE A 128 -15.58 -14.36 -12.39
CA ILE A 128 -15.32 -12.92 -12.33
C ILE A 128 -16.48 -12.22 -11.65
N ALA A 129 -16.18 -11.37 -10.66
CA ALA A 129 -17.17 -10.58 -9.94
C ALA A 129 -17.76 -9.48 -10.82
N ALA A 130 -19.07 -9.21 -10.68
CA ALA A 130 -19.75 -8.13 -11.39
C ALA A 130 -19.77 -6.84 -10.56
N GLY A 131 -19.52 -5.70 -11.21
CA GLY A 131 -19.53 -4.38 -10.57
C GLY A 131 -20.91 -3.86 -10.15
N PRO A 132 -20.91 -2.75 -9.39
CA PRO A 132 -19.75 -2.02 -8.86
C PRO A 132 -19.00 -2.81 -7.79
N ILE A 133 -17.66 -2.71 -7.80
CA ILE A 133 -16.77 -3.47 -6.91
C ILE A 133 -16.24 -2.61 -5.77
N ALA A 134 -16.31 -3.11 -4.53
CA ALA A 134 -15.68 -2.53 -3.35
C ALA A 134 -14.47 -3.37 -2.94
N LEU A 135 -13.25 -2.95 -3.26
CA LEU A 135 -12.02 -3.67 -2.92
C LEU A 135 -11.68 -3.54 -1.43
N ALA A 136 -11.23 -4.62 -0.80
CA ALA A 136 -10.92 -4.66 0.63
C ALA A 136 -9.81 -3.67 1.01
N GLU A 137 -8.67 -3.68 0.28
CA GLU A 137 -7.54 -2.80 0.56
C GLU A 137 -7.88 -1.32 0.43
N VAL A 138 -8.76 -0.97 -0.52
CA VAL A 138 -9.22 0.42 -0.69
C VAL A 138 -9.98 0.91 0.54
N GLN A 139 -10.83 0.06 1.14
CA GLN A 139 -11.52 0.43 2.38
C GLN A 139 -10.50 0.63 3.53
N GLY A 140 -9.45 -0.20 3.57
CA GLY A 140 -8.33 -0.03 4.50
C GLY A 140 -7.63 1.31 4.31
N TYR A 141 -7.34 1.71 3.07
CA TYR A 141 -6.72 3.00 2.76
C TYR A 141 -7.62 4.19 3.13
N VAL A 142 -8.92 4.10 2.85
CA VAL A 142 -9.91 5.12 3.24
C VAL A 142 -9.97 5.26 4.76
N TYR A 143 -10.00 4.14 5.49
CA TYR A 143 -9.94 4.15 6.95
C TYR A 143 -8.70 4.87 7.47
N ALA A 144 -7.52 4.48 6.98
CA ALA A 144 -6.25 5.08 7.40
C ALA A 144 -6.16 6.57 7.02
N ALA A 145 -6.63 6.96 5.83
CA ALA A 145 -6.71 8.35 5.40
C ALA A 145 -7.57 9.16 6.37
N LYS A 146 -8.79 8.70 6.71
CA LYS A 146 -9.68 9.40 7.66
C LYS A 146 -9.05 9.54 9.05
N VAL A 147 -8.43 8.49 9.59
CA VAL A 147 -7.73 8.54 10.89
C VAL A 147 -6.58 9.54 10.85
N ARG A 148 -5.71 9.48 9.83
CA ARG A 148 -4.54 10.38 9.72
C ARG A 148 -4.96 11.83 9.50
N LEU A 149 -5.92 12.07 8.60
CA LEU A 149 -6.44 13.42 8.33
C LEU A 149 -7.21 14.00 9.54
N SER A 150 -7.81 13.19 10.41
CA SER A 150 -8.44 13.67 11.64
C SER A 150 -7.44 14.39 12.55
N HIS A 151 -6.20 13.92 12.61
CA HIS A 151 -5.12 14.58 13.35
C HIS A 151 -4.66 15.87 12.65
N LEU A 152 -4.50 15.84 11.33
CA LEU A 152 -4.10 17.02 10.55
C LEU A 152 -5.18 18.11 10.58
N ALA A 153 -6.45 17.76 10.61
CA ALA A 153 -7.56 18.73 10.73
C ALA A 153 -7.46 19.54 12.01
N ARG A 154 -7.09 18.93 13.13
CA ARG A 154 -6.85 19.66 14.39
C ARG A 154 -5.69 20.66 14.29
N LEU A 155 -4.64 20.33 13.52
CA LEU A 155 -3.55 21.25 13.24
C LEU A 155 -3.94 22.39 12.29
N GLN A 156 -5.03 22.23 11.57
CA GLN A 156 -5.63 23.21 10.65
C GLN A 156 -6.78 24.00 11.32
N ASP A 157 -6.85 23.99 12.66
CA ASP A 157 -7.90 24.63 13.44
C ASP A 157 -9.33 24.20 13.04
N ARG A 158 -9.46 22.94 12.58
CA ARG A 158 -10.72 22.30 12.17
C ARG A 158 -11.00 21.04 12.99
N PRO A 159 -11.15 21.16 14.33
CA PRO A 159 -11.47 20.00 15.17
C PRO A 159 -12.81 19.34 14.78
N ASP A 160 -13.77 20.11 14.26
CA ASP A 160 -15.03 19.64 13.73
C ASP A 160 -14.86 18.56 12.66
N LEU A 161 -13.97 18.79 11.70
CA LEU A 161 -13.62 17.81 10.67
C LEU A 161 -12.87 16.62 11.27
N GLY A 162 -11.98 16.88 12.22
CA GLY A 162 -11.23 15.82 12.90
C GLY A 162 -12.15 14.83 13.59
N ASP A 163 -13.12 15.31 14.35
CA ASP A 163 -14.08 14.49 15.08
C ASP A 163 -15.02 13.73 14.12
N ARG A 164 -15.50 14.41 13.07
CA ARG A 164 -16.30 13.78 12.01
C ARG A 164 -15.56 12.62 11.36
N TRP A 165 -14.34 12.84 10.88
CA TRP A 165 -13.58 11.79 10.18
C TRP A 165 -13.20 10.62 11.08
N GLN A 166 -12.94 10.89 12.37
CA GLN A 166 -12.71 9.84 13.36
C GLN A 166 -13.95 8.97 13.57
N ALA A 167 -15.13 9.58 13.68
CA ALA A 167 -16.40 8.86 13.80
C ALA A 167 -16.71 8.04 12.53
N GLU A 168 -16.52 8.63 11.35
CA GLU A 168 -16.73 7.94 10.07
C GLU A 168 -15.76 6.77 9.87
N ALA A 169 -14.51 6.90 10.32
CA ALA A 169 -13.54 5.80 10.31
C ALA A 169 -14.01 4.64 11.21
N ALA A 170 -14.52 4.94 12.41
CA ALA A 170 -15.03 3.92 13.31
C ALA A 170 -16.25 3.17 12.73
N ILE A 171 -17.16 3.87 12.06
CA ILE A 171 -18.29 3.28 11.34
C ILE A 171 -17.80 2.40 10.19
N LEU A 172 -16.85 2.89 9.38
CA LEU A 172 -16.29 2.11 8.28
C LEU A 172 -15.63 0.83 8.78
N LYS A 173 -14.88 0.89 9.87
CA LYS A 173 -14.25 -0.29 10.49
C LYS A 173 -15.28 -1.32 10.91
N ALA A 174 -16.34 -0.89 11.61
CA ALA A 174 -17.41 -1.80 12.07
C ALA A 174 -18.13 -2.48 10.90
N ASN A 175 -18.46 -1.72 9.85
CA ASN A 175 -19.07 -2.24 8.65
C ASN A 175 -18.15 -3.20 7.90
N PHE A 176 -16.88 -2.82 7.71
CA PHE A 176 -15.88 -3.66 7.05
C PHE A 176 -15.70 -5.01 7.74
N GLU A 177 -15.59 -5.01 9.06
CA GLU A 177 -15.47 -6.24 9.84
C GLU A 177 -16.72 -7.15 9.79
N ARG A 178 -17.87 -6.58 9.54
CA ARG A 178 -19.13 -7.33 9.35
C ARG A 178 -19.25 -7.91 7.95
N ASP A 179 -18.98 -7.10 6.91
CA ASP A 179 -19.36 -7.41 5.54
C ASP A 179 -18.25 -8.11 4.75
N PHE A 180 -16.96 -7.84 5.07
CA PHE A 180 -15.83 -8.46 4.37
C PHE A 180 -15.29 -9.70 5.07
N TRP A 181 -15.73 -10.02 6.29
CA TRP A 181 -15.18 -11.13 7.04
C TRP A 181 -15.83 -12.45 6.67
N LEU A 182 -15.03 -13.39 6.17
CA LEU A 182 -15.43 -14.76 5.83
C LEU A 182 -15.19 -15.64 7.06
N ALA A 183 -16.22 -15.77 7.90
CA ALA A 183 -16.12 -16.45 9.19
C ALA A 183 -15.66 -17.92 9.06
N ASP A 184 -16.18 -18.64 8.07
CA ASP A 184 -15.87 -20.05 7.83
C ASP A 184 -14.41 -20.26 7.37
N GLN A 185 -13.79 -19.25 6.74
CA GLN A 185 -12.41 -19.29 6.26
C GLN A 185 -11.43 -18.62 7.24
N GLY A 186 -11.94 -17.86 8.23
CA GLY A 186 -11.12 -17.03 9.10
C GLY A 186 -10.29 -15.99 8.32
N TYR A 187 -10.84 -15.47 7.22
CA TYR A 187 -10.13 -14.58 6.31
C TYR A 187 -11.01 -13.40 5.86
N CYS A 188 -10.40 -12.43 5.19
CA CYS A 188 -11.11 -11.29 4.63
C CYS A 188 -11.35 -11.50 3.13
N ALA A 189 -12.55 -11.21 2.65
CA ALA A 189 -12.88 -11.24 1.23
C ALA A 189 -11.99 -10.28 0.42
N LEU A 190 -11.74 -10.62 -0.83
CA LEU A 190 -11.04 -9.77 -1.80
C LEU A 190 -11.80 -8.44 -2.00
N ALA A 191 -13.12 -8.53 -2.13
CA ALA A 191 -14.00 -7.42 -2.45
C ALA A 191 -15.45 -7.74 -2.04
N LEU A 192 -16.34 -6.75 -2.15
CA LEU A 192 -17.77 -6.97 -2.31
C LEU A 192 -18.14 -6.69 -3.77
N ASP A 193 -19.02 -7.53 -4.33
CA ASP A 193 -19.55 -7.38 -5.68
C ASP A 193 -20.71 -6.34 -5.76
N GLY A 194 -21.29 -6.17 -6.95
CA GLY A 194 -22.38 -5.22 -7.19
C GLY A 194 -23.68 -5.53 -6.44
N GLN A 195 -23.83 -6.71 -5.85
CA GLN A 195 -24.91 -7.08 -4.97
C GLN A 195 -24.54 -7.02 -3.48
N GLY A 196 -23.31 -6.57 -3.17
CA GLY A 196 -22.77 -6.55 -1.81
C GLY A 196 -22.38 -7.93 -1.28
N GLN A 197 -22.22 -8.94 -2.16
CA GLN A 197 -21.78 -10.26 -1.75
C GLN A 197 -20.26 -10.33 -1.68
N PRO A 198 -19.67 -11.04 -0.69
CA PRO A 198 -18.25 -11.22 -0.59
C PRO A 198 -17.67 -12.00 -1.78
N VAL A 199 -16.62 -11.46 -2.40
CA VAL A 199 -15.77 -12.16 -3.36
C VAL A 199 -14.73 -12.92 -2.55
N ASP A 200 -14.98 -14.22 -2.35
CA ASP A 200 -14.44 -15.05 -1.27
C ASP A 200 -13.15 -15.81 -1.61
N SER A 201 -12.43 -15.41 -2.65
CA SER A 201 -11.12 -15.98 -2.97
C SER A 201 -10.03 -15.52 -1.98
N ILE A 202 -9.07 -16.40 -1.71
CA ILE A 202 -7.91 -16.09 -0.87
C ILE A 202 -6.84 -15.39 -1.71
N THR A 203 -6.63 -14.10 -1.42
CA THR A 203 -5.72 -13.21 -2.17
C THR A 203 -4.82 -12.42 -1.24
N SER A 204 -3.82 -11.73 -1.79
CA SER A 204 -2.92 -10.85 -1.05
C SER A 204 -3.54 -9.51 -0.62
N ASN A 205 -4.61 -9.06 -1.28
CA ASN A 205 -5.23 -7.74 -1.04
C ASN A 205 -5.54 -7.42 0.44
N PRO A 206 -6.13 -8.35 1.24
CA PRO A 206 -6.35 -8.09 2.66
C PRO A 206 -5.07 -7.85 3.46
N GLY A 207 -3.92 -8.32 2.97
CA GLY A 207 -2.62 -8.08 3.57
C GLY A 207 -2.23 -6.60 3.62
N HIS A 208 -2.71 -5.78 2.69
CA HIS A 208 -2.50 -4.33 2.70
C HIS A 208 -3.22 -3.64 3.87
N CYS A 209 -4.24 -4.28 4.46
CA CYS A 209 -4.98 -3.76 5.60
C CYS A 209 -4.31 -4.00 6.95
N LEU A 210 -3.30 -4.90 7.05
CA LEU A 210 -2.72 -5.36 8.30
C LEU A 210 -2.18 -4.22 9.19
N GLY A 211 -1.43 -3.29 8.61
CA GLY A 211 -0.83 -2.16 9.35
C GLY A 211 -1.72 -0.93 9.48
N LEU A 212 -2.94 -0.96 8.97
CA LEU A 212 -3.79 0.22 8.87
C LEU A 212 -4.75 0.40 10.05
N GLY A 213 -4.98 -0.66 10.85
CA GLY A 213 -5.85 -0.64 12.03
C GLY A 213 -7.34 -0.85 11.75
N ILE A 214 -7.72 -1.20 10.50
CA ILE A 214 -9.12 -1.49 10.14
C ILE A 214 -9.59 -2.84 10.69
N PHE A 215 -8.69 -3.82 10.84
CA PHE A 215 -8.98 -5.08 11.49
C PHE A 215 -8.95 -4.98 13.02
N SER A 216 -9.75 -5.83 13.72
CA SER A 216 -9.47 -6.15 15.12
C SER A 216 -8.16 -6.94 15.24
N PRO A 217 -7.52 -6.97 16.42
CA PRO A 217 -6.27 -7.72 16.60
C PRO A 217 -6.39 -9.20 16.24
N GLU A 218 -7.53 -9.84 16.55
CA GLU A 218 -7.78 -11.24 16.25
C GLU A 218 -7.88 -11.51 14.76
N LYS A 219 -8.62 -10.65 14.03
CA LYS A 219 -8.79 -10.75 12.58
C LYS A 219 -7.47 -10.45 11.86
N ALA A 220 -6.72 -9.43 12.32
CA ALA A 220 -5.40 -9.13 11.78
C ALA A 220 -4.43 -10.32 11.92
N ARG A 221 -4.46 -10.99 13.08
CA ARG A 221 -3.68 -12.22 13.32
C ARG A 221 -4.06 -13.32 12.32
N SER A 222 -5.36 -13.60 12.20
CA SER A 222 -5.85 -14.64 11.29
C SER A 222 -5.45 -14.38 9.83
N VAL A 223 -5.54 -13.12 9.37
CA VAL A 223 -5.08 -12.73 8.02
C VAL A 223 -3.57 -12.91 7.88
N ALA A 224 -2.78 -12.48 8.88
CA ALA A 224 -1.32 -12.62 8.87
C ALA A 224 -0.88 -14.09 8.79
N GLU A 225 -1.47 -14.96 9.60
CA GLU A 225 -1.21 -16.41 9.59
C GLU A 225 -1.62 -17.06 8.26
N ARG A 226 -2.77 -16.69 7.71
CA ARG A 226 -3.27 -17.24 6.43
C ARG A 226 -2.39 -16.86 5.24
N LEU A 227 -1.81 -15.67 5.22
CA LEU A 227 -0.89 -15.22 4.18
C LEU A 227 0.44 -16.01 4.18
N GLN A 228 0.84 -16.58 5.32
CA GLN A 228 2.04 -17.41 5.44
C GLN A 228 1.80 -18.89 5.06
N ALA A 229 0.56 -19.29 4.79
CA ALA A 229 0.28 -20.67 4.39
C ALA A 229 0.95 -21.01 3.05
N PRO A 230 1.36 -22.29 2.82
CA PRO A 230 2.16 -22.71 1.66
C PRO A 230 1.51 -22.46 0.28
N ASP A 231 0.18 -22.31 0.25
CA ASP A 231 -0.55 -21.97 -0.97
C ASP A 231 -0.47 -20.47 -1.30
N MET A 232 -0.19 -19.62 -0.31
CA MET A 232 0.02 -18.18 -0.49
C MET A 232 1.51 -17.81 -0.53
N PHE A 233 2.32 -18.24 0.45
CA PHE A 233 3.74 -17.94 0.48
C PHE A 233 4.53 -18.93 -0.40
N SER A 234 5.20 -18.40 -1.40
CA SER A 234 5.94 -19.18 -2.40
C SER A 234 7.39 -19.53 -1.98
N GLY A 235 7.86 -18.98 -0.85
CA GLY A 235 9.29 -18.97 -0.49
C GLY A 235 10.07 -17.81 -1.14
N TRP A 236 9.51 -17.15 -2.16
CA TRP A 236 10.01 -15.90 -2.72
C TRP A 236 9.24 -14.69 -2.20
N GLY A 237 7.97 -14.86 -1.88
CA GLY A 237 7.02 -13.86 -1.41
C GLY A 237 5.60 -14.40 -1.46
N ILE A 238 4.66 -13.56 -1.02
CA ILE A 238 3.22 -13.84 -1.04
C ILE A 238 2.71 -13.76 -2.48
N ARG A 239 1.95 -14.76 -2.90
CA ARG A 239 1.26 -14.78 -4.20
C ARG A 239 0.03 -13.89 -4.17
N THR A 240 -0.29 -13.32 -5.32
CA THR A 240 -1.50 -12.49 -5.50
C THR A 240 -2.81 -13.26 -5.33
N LEU A 241 -2.78 -14.58 -5.59
CA LEU A 241 -3.91 -15.50 -5.44
C LEU A 241 -3.40 -16.85 -4.93
N SER A 242 -4.15 -17.49 -4.02
CA SER A 242 -3.87 -18.84 -3.53
C SER A 242 -3.76 -19.84 -4.67
N ARG A 243 -2.72 -20.70 -4.61
CA ARG A 243 -2.54 -21.79 -5.60
C ARG A 243 -3.66 -22.82 -5.57
N ASN A 244 -4.50 -22.81 -4.54
CA ASN A 244 -5.66 -23.69 -4.44
C ASN A 244 -6.90 -23.16 -5.19
N SER A 245 -6.87 -21.91 -5.66
CA SER A 245 -7.94 -21.32 -6.46
C SER A 245 -8.00 -21.96 -7.86
N PRO A 246 -9.20 -22.20 -8.40
CA PRO A 246 -9.36 -22.66 -9.81
C PRO A 246 -8.83 -21.64 -10.83
N ALA A 247 -8.80 -20.36 -10.49
CA ALA A 247 -8.26 -19.29 -11.35
C ALA A 247 -6.74 -19.10 -11.21
N TYR A 248 -6.07 -19.87 -10.34
CA TYR A 248 -4.64 -19.72 -10.12
C TYR A 248 -3.82 -20.01 -11.37
N ASN A 249 -2.95 -19.07 -11.71
CA ASN A 249 -1.94 -19.23 -12.73
C ASN A 249 -0.63 -18.57 -12.25
N PRO A 250 0.45 -19.33 -11.99
CA PRO A 250 1.72 -18.76 -11.55
C PRO A 250 2.34 -17.79 -12.56
N MET A 251 1.92 -17.83 -13.80
CA MET A 251 2.28 -16.90 -14.88
C MET A 251 1.17 -15.88 -15.18
N GLY A 252 0.10 -15.85 -14.40
CA GLY A 252 -0.97 -14.84 -14.50
C GLY A 252 -0.53 -13.53 -13.88
N TYR A 253 -0.88 -12.41 -14.51
CA TYR A 253 -0.40 -11.08 -14.11
C TYR A 253 -0.80 -10.74 -12.67
N HIS A 254 -2.07 -10.93 -12.27
CA HIS A 254 -2.57 -10.68 -10.91
C HIS A 254 -3.23 -11.90 -10.23
N VAL A 255 -3.12 -13.10 -10.84
CA VAL A 255 -3.81 -14.32 -10.38
C VAL A 255 -2.85 -15.45 -10.02
N GLY A 256 -1.74 -15.12 -9.35
CA GLY A 256 -0.80 -16.13 -8.85
C GLY A 256 0.68 -15.70 -8.85
N SER A 257 1.02 -14.56 -9.45
CA SER A 257 2.36 -13.94 -9.46
C SER A 257 2.75 -13.38 -8.09
N VAL A 258 4.02 -12.97 -7.95
CA VAL A 258 4.59 -12.32 -6.75
C VAL A 258 5.04 -10.92 -7.14
N TRP A 259 4.48 -9.91 -6.48
CA TRP A 259 4.76 -8.50 -6.72
C TRP A 259 5.59 -7.92 -5.57
N PRO A 260 6.76 -7.33 -5.83
CA PRO A 260 7.55 -6.69 -4.78
C PRO A 260 6.76 -5.64 -3.99
N HIS A 261 6.01 -4.77 -4.68
CA HIS A 261 5.23 -3.71 -4.03
C HIS A 261 4.15 -4.25 -3.08
N ASP A 262 3.36 -5.25 -3.50
CA ASP A 262 2.35 -5.95 -2.71
C ASP A 262 2.99 -6.56 -1.44
N ASN A 263 4.10 -7.27 -1.63
CA ASN A 263 4.86 -7.88 -0.56
C ASN A 263 5.49 -6.86 0.40
N GLY A 264 5.91 -5.69 -0.10
CA GLY A 264 6.41 -4.61 0.74
C GLY A 264 5.35 -4.06 1.70
N LEU A 265 4.11 -3.86 1.20
CA LEU A 265 2.98 -3.41 2.03
C LEU A 265 2.58 -4.46 3.06
N ILE A 266 2.51 -5.73 2.66
CA ILE A 266 2.22 -6.85 3.58
C ILE A 266 3.30 -6.95 4.67
N ALA A 267 4.58 -6.91 4.30
CA ALA A 267 5.68 -6.98 5.25
C ALA A 267 5.67 -5.81 6.25
N ALA A 268 5.33 -4.59 5.80
CA ALA A 268 5.15 -3.44 6.69
C ALA A 268 3.98 -3.66 7.66
N GLY A 269 2.88 -4.22 7.19
CA GLY A 269 1.73 -4.59 8.02
C GLY A 269 2.10 -5.65 9.07
N LEU A 270 2.75 -6.74 8.67
CA LEU A 270 3.25 -7.78 9.57
C LEU A 270 4.19 -7.20 10.63
N ARG A 271 5.14 -6.36 10.22
CA ARG A 271 6.07 -5.71 11.15
C ARG A 271 5.36 -4.86 12.19
N SER A 272 4.33 -4.11 11.80
CA SER A 272 3.55 -3.26 12.71
C SER A 272 2.75 -4.05 13.75
N LEU A 273 2.41 -5.30 13.44
CA LEU A 273 1.71 -6.23 14.32
C LEU A 273 2.64 -7.11 15.18
N GLY A 274 3.98 -6.94 15.03
CA GLY A 274 4.98 -7.72 15.77
C GLY A 274 5.39 -9.04 15.12
N TYR A 275 4.90 -9.36 13.92
CA TYR A 275 5.32 -10.53 13.14
C TYR A 275 6.63 -10.23 12.39
N THR A 276 7.69 -9.99 13.17
CA THR A 276 9.00 -9.53 12.65
C THR A 276 9.65 -10.57 11.77
N ASP A 277 9.67 -11.84 12.18
CA ASP A 277 10.34 -12.92 11.45
C ASP A 277 9.68 -13.13 10.08
N GLN A 278 8.35 -13.13 10.01
CA GLN A 278 7.60 -13.26 8.76
C GLN A 278 7.85 -12.08 7.82
N ALA A 279 7.91 -10.86 8.37
CA ALA A 279 8.23 -9.67 7.59
C ALA A 279 9.66 -9.74 7.01
N LEU A 280 10.62 -10.24 7.78
CA LEU A 280 12.01 -10.43 7.35
C LEU A 280 12.15 -11.58 6.35
N GLU A 281 11.36 -12.64 6.47
CA GLU A 281 11.33 -13.73 5.51
C GLU A 281 10.85 -13.26 4.13
N ILE A 282 9.79 -12.45 4.08
CA ILE A 282 9.35 -11.79 2.85
C ILE A 282 10.46 -10.90 2.28
N ALA A 283 11.09 -10.08 3.14
CA ALA A 283 12.18 -9.20 2.72
C ALA A 283 13.34 -9.98 2.12
N GLN A 284 13.74 -11.10 2.73
CA GLN A 284 14.81 -11.97 2.21
C GLN A 284 14.43 -12.56 0.86
N GLY A 285 13.20 -13.04 0.69
CA GLY A 285 12.72 -13.58 -0.59
C GLY A 285 12.77 -12.54 -1.71
N ILE A 286 12.32 -11.30 -1.45
CA ILE A 286 12.37 -10.20 -2.42
C ILE A 286 13.82 -9.79 -2.74
N PHE A 287 14.72 -9.73 -1.76
CA PHE A 287 16.14 -9.45 -2.01
C PHE A 287 16.82 -10.55 -2.81
N ASP A 288 16.54 -11.82 -2.51
CA ASP A 288 17.08 -12.94 -3.25
C ASP A 288 16.61 -12.93 -4.73
N MET A 289 15.32 -12.66 -4.96
CA MET A 289 14.79 -12.49 -6.31
C MET A 289 15.46 -11.33 -7.05
N THR A 290 15.64 -10.19 -6.37
CA THR A 290 16.23 -8.98 -6.94
C THR A 290 17.71 -9.16 -7.24
N SER A 291 18.46 -9.87 -6.39
CA SER A 291 19.91 -10.05 -6.50
C SER A 291 20.35 -10.74 -7.79
N VAL A 292 19.48 -11.59 -8.36
CA VAL A 292 19.73 -12.31 -9.62
C VAL A 292 19.22 -11.59 -10.87
N GLN A 293 18.64 -10.39 -10.70
CA GLN A 293 18.20 -9.58 -11.83
C GLN A 293 19.33 -8.73 -12.42
N PRO A 294 19.24 -8.35 -13.71
CA PRO A 294 20.15 -7.40 -14.30
C PRO A 294 20.25 -6.11 -13.47
N TYR A 295 21.46 -5.66 -13.20
CA TYR A 295 21.74 -4.47 -12.39
C TYR A 295 21.13 -4.50 -10.98
N GLN A 296 20.70 -5.67 -10.51
CA GLN A 296 20.00 -5.83 -9.23
C GLN A 296 18.77 -4.90 -9.10
N CYS A 297 18.09 -4.65 -10.21
CA CYS A 297 16.86 -3.86 -10.26
C CYS A 297 15.65 -4.78 -10.17
N PRO A 298 14.77 -4.60 -9.18
CA PRO A 298 13.56 -5.40 -9.08
C PRO A 298 12.64 -5.08 -10.25
N PRO A 299 12.14 -6.10 -10.97
CA PRO A 299 11.07 -5.91 -11.95
C PRO A 299 9.74 -5.68 -11.24
N GLU A 300 8.75 -5.32 -12.01
CA GLU A 300 7.37 -5.12 -11.56
C GLU A 300 6.81 -6.33 -10.79
N LEU A 301 6.99 -7.54 -11.35
CA LEU A 301 6.54 -8.81 -10.77
C LEU A 301 7.43 -9.97 -11.20
N PHE A 302 7.26 -11.09 -10.48
CA PHE A 302 7.81 -12.40 -10.80
C PHE A 302 6.68 -13.43 -10.94
N CYS A 303 6.92 -14.51 -11.70
CA CYS A 303 5.99 -15.65 -11.72
C CYS A 303 5.92 -16.32 -10.33
N GLY A 304 4.74 -16.79 -9.94
CA GLY A 304 4.46 -17.30 -8.60
C GLY A 304 4.86 -18.76 -8.35
N PHE A 305 5.85 -19.27 -9.07
CA PHE A 305 6.37 -20.62 -8.84
C PHE A 305 7.02 -20.74 -7.46
N GLU A 306 6.93 -21.94 -6.89
CA GLU A 306 7.48 -22.22 -5.57
C GLU A 306 9.01 -22.19 -5.57
N ARG A 307 9.60 -21.67 -4.50
CA ARG A 307 11.05 -21.70 -4.28
C ARG A 307 11.48 -23.11 -3.91
N THR A 308 12.50 -23.60 -4.59
CA THR A 308 13.19 -24.86 -4.26
C THR A 308 14.69 -24.60 -4.14
N PRO A 309 15.47 -25.51 -3.52
CA PRO A 309 16.92 -25.34 -3.40
C PRO A 309 17.67 -25.17 -4.72
N THR A 310 17.09 -25.60 -5.82
CA THR A 310 17.76 -25.66 -7.13
C THR A 310 17.20 -24.70 -8.17
N ASN A 311 16.00 -24.10 -7.95
CA ASN A 311 15.42 -23.20 -8.93
C ASN A 311 15.83 -21.74 -8.71
N ARG A 312 15.66 -20.93 -9.75
CA ARG A 312 15.78 -19.48 -9.71
C ARG A 312 14.39 -18.87 -9.84
N PRO A 313 14.19 -17.62 -9.38
CA PRO A 313 12.93 -16.92 -9.61
C PRO A 313 12.69 -16.77 -11.11
N VAL A 314 11.48 -17.11 -11.54
CA VAL A 314 11.08 -17.03 -12.94
C VAL A 314 10.58 -15.61 -13.22
N ARG A 315 11.22 -14.96 -14.21
CA ARG A 315 10.82 -13.60 -14.63
C ARG A 315 9.48 -13.65 -15.35
N TYR A 316 8.64 -12.66 -15.08
CA TYR A 316 7.47 -12.43 -15.91
C TYR A 316 7.91 -11.79 -17.24
N PRO A 317 7.53 -12.35 -18.41
CA PRO A 317 8.17 -12.01 -19.70
C PRO A 317 8.07 -10.55 -20.10
N VAL A 318 6.95 -9.89 -19.78
CA VAL A 318 6.65 -8.51 -20.20
C VAL A 318 6.60 -7.52 -19.02
N ALA A 319 7.15 -7.92 -17.85
CA ALA A 319 7.22 -7.03 -16.69
C ALA A 319 8.07 -5.79 -16.98
N CYS A 320 7.60 -4.63 -16.55
CA CYS A 320 8.41 -3.41 -16.51
C CYS A 320 9.65 -3.62 -15.64
N SER A 321 10.84 -3.23 -16.14
CA SER A 321 12.10 -3.40 -15.39
C SER A 321 13.10 -2.31 -15.78
N PRO A 322 13.48 -1.42 -14.85
CA PRO A 322 12.97 -1.30 -13.46
C PRO A 322 11.54 -0.77 -13.40
N GLN A 323 10.86 -1.03 -12.26
CA GLN A 323 9.55 -0.46 -11.96
C GLN A 323 9.65 0.39 -10.68
N ALA A 324 9.04 1.58 -10.68
CA ALA A 324 9.19 2.56 -9.60
C ALA A 324 8.73 2.03 -8.23
N TRP A 325 7.54 1.43 -8.14
CA TRP A 325 7.04 0.90 -6.87
C TRP A 325 7.79 -0.36 -6.40
N ALA A 326 8.28 -1.20 -7.32
CA ALA A 326 9.14 -2.32 -6.99
C ALA A 326 10.49 -1.85 -6.43
N THR A 327 11.07 -0.80 -7.03
CA THR A 327 12.28 -0.15 -6.51
C THR A 327 12.02 0.49 -5.14
N GLY A 328 10.88 1.15 -4.96
CA GLY A 328 10.46 1.72 -3.67
C GLY A 328 10.34 0.67 -2.57
N THR A 329 9.93 -0.54 -2.90
CA THR A 329 9.82 -1.67 -1.96
C THR A 329 11.16 -2.01 -1.32
N VAL A 330 12.28 -1.95 -2.06
CA VAL A 330 13.62 -2.21 -1.47
C VAL A 330 13.89 -1.27 -0.29
N PHE A 331 13.57 0.03 -0.43
CA PHE A 331 13.73 0.99 0.66
C PHE A 331 12.72 0.77 1.79
N GLN A 332 11.49 0.35 1.47
CA GLN A 332 10.49 0.00 2.46
C GLN A 332 10.93 -1.21 3.30
N LEU A 333 11.49 -2.25 2.68
CA LEU A 333 12.01 -3.42 3.38
C LEU A 333 13.22 -3.05 4.28
N LEU A 334 14.11 -2.16 3.83
CA LEU A 334 15.16 -1.61 4.70
C LEU A 334 14.57 -0.84 5.89
N GLN A 335 13.53 -0.04 5.68
CA GLN A 335 12.83 0.67 6.77
C GLN A 335 12.18 -0.30 7.76
N ILE A 336 11.61 -1.42 7.29
CA ILE A 336 11.04 -2.49 8.13
C ILE A 336 12.10 -3.08 9.06
N MET A 337 13.33 -3.32 8.55
CA MET A 337 14.44 -3.84 9.35
C MET A 337 14.85 -2.89 10.48
N VAL A 338 14.97 -1.61 10.18
CA VAL A 338 15.40 -0.59 11.16
C VAL A 338 14.24 0.01 11.95
N ASN A 339 13.02 -0.19 11.50
CA ASN A 339 11.75 0.19 12.11
C ASN A 339 11.71 1.63 12.64
N LEU A 340 11.89 2.57 11.70
CA LEU A 340 11.87 4.01 11.98
C LEU A 340 10.44 4.54 12.04
N VAL A 341 10.08 5.18 13.14
CA VAL A 341 8.77 5.80 13.36
C VAL A 341 8.96 7.30 13.56
N PRO A 342 8.72 8.12 12.52
CA PRO A 342 8.91 9.56 12.58
C PRO A 342 7.72 10.26 13.25
N ASP A 343 8.03 11.28 14.02
CA ASP A 343 7.08 12.23 14.57
C ASP A 343 7.77 13.61 14.68
N VAL A 344 8.17 14.12 13.50
CA VAL A 344 8.89 15.40 13.43
C VAL A 344 8.09 16.57 13.98
N PRO A 345 6.77 16.66 13.81
CA PRO A 345 5.97 17.69 14.45
C PRO A 345 6.16 17.77 15.97
N ASN A 346 6.35 16.60 16.64
CA ASN A 346 6.64 16.51 18.07
C ASN A 346 8.15 16.36 18.36
N ASN A 347 8.99 16.74 17.38
CA ASN A 347 10.44 16.70 17.50
C ASN A 347 11.02 15.34 17.90
N CYS A 348 10.47 14.24 17.34
CA CYS A 348 10.83 12.89 17.71
C CYS A 348 11.04 11.96 16.49
N LEU A 349 12.04 11.09 16.59
CA LEU A 349 12.20 9.87 15.80
C LEU A 349 12.34 8.71 16.77
N ARG A 350 11.46 7.72 16.68
CA ARG A 350 11.59 6.47 17.41
C ARG A 350 12.20 5.41 16.50
N ILE A 351 13.06 4.60 17.05
CA ILE A 351 13.66 3.40 16.43
C ILE A 351 13.21 2.24 17.32
N VAL A 352 12.24 1.45 16.82
CA VAL A 352 11.52 0.49 17.67
C VAL A 352 11.95 -0.93 17.31
N GLN A 353 12.63 -1.61 18.24
CA GLN A 353 13.05 -3.00 18.08
C GLN A 353 13.69 -3.27 16.69
N PRO A 354 14.75 -2.56 16.30
CA PRO A 354 15.39 -2.79 15.00
C PRO A 354 15.86 -4.24 14.91
N THR A 355 15.66 -4.88 13.76
CA THR A 355 15.97 -6.30 13.58
C THR A 355 16.55 -6.51 12.19
N LEU A 356 17.83 -6.84 12.09
CA LEU A 356 18.49 -7.22 10.85
C LEU A 356 18.34 -8.74 10.62
N PRO A 357 18.05 -9.18 9.38
CA PRO A 357 18.02 -10.61 9.04
C PRO A 357 19.42 -11.23 9.16
N GLU A 358 19.51 -12.57 9.18
CA GLU A 358 20.79 -13.28 9.29
C GLU A 358 21.79 -12.94 8.20
N SER A 359 21.31 -12.64 7.01
CA SER A 359 22.10 -12.26 5.84
C SER A 359 22.74 -10.87 5.96
N VAL A 360 22.34 -10.03 6.93
CA VAL A 360 22.79 -8.64 7.09
C VAL A 360 23.37 -8.46 8.51
N SER A 361 24.69 -8.49 8.64
CA SER A 361 25.36 -8.28 9.93
C SER A 361 25.49 -6.81 10.32
N TYR A 362 25.47 -5.90 9.33
CA TYR A 362 25.67 -4.47 9.52
C TYR A 362 24.90 -3.64 8.50
N LEU A 363 24.29 -2.55 8.95
CA LEU A 363 23.62 -1.55 8.13
C LEU A 363 23.98 -0.14 8.62
N SER A 364 24.33 0.76 7.71
CA SER A 364 24.62 2.15 8.02
C SER A 364 23.77 3.09 7.18
N LEU A 365 23.08 4.02 7.85
CA LEU A 365 22.36 5.12 7.24
C LEU A 365 23.18 6.40 7.45
N ARG A 366 23.74 6.98 6.38
CA ARG A 366 24.55 8.19 6.45
C ARG A 366 23.86 9.38 5.82
N ASN A 367 24.03 10.56 6.44
CA ASN A 367 23.37 11.81 6.02
C ASN A 367 21.85 11.66 5.90
N PHE A 368 21.25 10.81 6.74
CA PHE A 368 19.82 10.54 6.75
C PHE A 368 19.08 11.75 7.30
N LYS A 369 18.21 12.35 6.49
CA LYS A 369 17.52 13.60 6.82
C LYS A 369 16.11 13.33 7.32
N VAL A 370 15.87 13.64 8.61
CA VAL A 370 14.55 13.60 9.25
C VAL A 370 14.19 15.03 9.71
N GLY A 371 13.11 15.58 9.15
CA GLY A 371 12.82 17.01 9.31
C GLY A 371 14.01 17.88 8.84
N HIS A 372 14.54 18.70 9.74
CA HIS A 372 15.74 19.52 9.52
C HIS A 372 17.01 18.91 10.11
N THR A 373 16.92 17.74 10.75
CA THR A 373 18.06 17.06 11.39
C THR A 373 18.71 16.07 10.43
N LEU A 374 20.04 16.05 10.39
CA LEU A 374 20.86 15.03 9.72
C LEU A 374 21.37 14.05 10.76
N LEU A 375 21.18 12.76 10.47
CA LEU A 375 21.58 11.64 11.31
C LEU A 375 22.53 10.71 10.55
N ASP A 376 23.52 10.17 11.26
CA ASP A 376 24.22 8.94 10.85
C ASP A 376 23.88 7.88 11.90
N LEU A 377 23.27 6.79 11.44
CA LEU A 377 22.84 5.68 12.26
C LEU A 377 23.57 4.41 11.82
N GLU A 378 23.97 3.60 12.78
CA GLU A 378 24.55 2.29 12.54
C GLU A 378 23.75 1.22 13.29
N PHE A 379 23.50 0.13 12.59
CA PHE A 379 22.81 -1.05 13.10
C PHE A 379 23.76 -2.23 12.94
N GLU A 380 23.98 -2.96 14.03
CA GLU A 380 24.89 -4.10 14.07
C GLU A 380 24.18 -5.29 14.71
N ARG A 381 24.11 -6.40 13.98
CA ARG A 381 23.54 -7.65 14.49
C ARG A 381 24.58 -8.41 15.29
N SER A 382 24.25 -8.76 16.53
CA SER A 382 25.05 -9.61 17.40
C SER A 382 24.15 -10.73 17.93
N GLN A 383 24.41 -11.95 17.49
CA GLN A 383 23.58 -13.12 17.83
C GLN A 383 22.11 -12.89 17.48
N GLU A 384 21.21 -12.80 18.48
CA GLU A 384 19.77 -12.62 18.28
C GLU A 384 19.30 -11.15 18.36
N ALA A 385 20.19 -10.22 18.67
CA ALA A 385 19.84 -8.82 18.86
C ALA A 385 20.49 -7.91 17.81
N THR A 386 19.81 -6.80 17.48
CA THR A 386 20.35 -5.73 16.65
C THR A 386 20.56 -4.48 17.51
N ALA A 387 21.82 -4.08 17.68
CA ALA A 387 22.18 -2.83 18.34
C ALA A 387 22.02 -1.66 17.38
N CYS A 388 21.50 -0.52 17.85
CA CYS A 388 21.45 0.73 17.11
C CYS A 388 22.30 1.78 17.80
N ARG A 389 23.13 2.52 17.03
CA ARG A 389 23.95 3.63 17.51
C ARG A 389 23.71 4.88 16.69
N VAL A 390 23.60 6.03 17.36
CA VAL A 390 23.58 7.35 16.72
C VAL A 390 25.02 7.85 16.64
N MET A 391 25.65 7.71 15.48
CA MET A 391 27.05 8.10 15.26
C MET A 391 27.25 9.60 15.10
N ARG A 392 26.27 10.26 14.48
CA ARG A 392 26.27 11.71 14.28
C ARG A 392 24.85 12.25 14.28
N LYS A 393 24.67 13.39 14.94
CA LYS A 393 23.44 14.17 14.89
C LYS A 393 23.74 15.64 14.70
N ARG A 394 23.17 16.25 13.66
CA ARG A 394 23.19 17.70 13.41
C ARG A 394 21.76 18.22 13.36
N GLY A 395 21.30 18.83 14.43
CA GLY A 395 19.95 19.29 14.65
C GLY A 395 19.45 18.91 16.04
N ASN A 396 18.20 19.28 16.36
CA ASN A 396 17.63 19.13 17.69
C ASN A 396 16.64 17.98 17.84
N LEU A 397 16.41 17.17 16.79
CA LEU A 397 15.49 16.04 16.84
C LEU A 397 15.85 15.08 17.98
N ARG A 398 14.88 14.72 18.79
CA ARG A 398 15.03 13.68 19.80
C ARG A 398 14.97 12.30 19.11
N VAL A 399 16.00 11.48 19.31
CA VAL A 399 16.03 10.09 18.83
C VAL A 399 15.83 9.19 20.05
N VAL A 400 14.82 8.33 19.98
CA VAL A 400 14.47 7.36 21.03
C VAL A 400 14.68 5.96 20.46
N ILE A 401 15.56 5.18 21.08
CA ILE A 401 15.81 3.79 20.71
C ILE A 401 15.09 2.91 21.73
N GLU A 402 14.19 2.08 21.23
CA GLU A 402 13.40 1.13 22.02
C GLU A 402 13.82 -0.28 21.63
N ALA A 403 14.38 -1.03 22.60
CA ALA A 403 14.82 -2.42 22.43
C ALA A 403 13.66 -3.41 22.51
#